data_ff2e0940a3d6146c8fed3c6e919934c2
#
_entry.id   ff2e0940a3d6146c8fed3c6e919934c2
#
_cell.length_a   1.000
_cell.length_b   1.000
_cell.length_c   1.000
_cell.angle_alpha   90.00
_cell.angle_beta   90.00
_cell.angle_gamma   90.00
#
_symmetry.space_group_name_H-M   'P 1'
#
loop_
_entity.id
_entity.type
_entity.pdbx_description
1 polymer ?
#
loop_
_entity_poly.entity_id
_entity_poly.type
_entity_poly.pdbx_seq_one_letter_code
_entity_poly.pdbx_strand_id
1 'polypeptide(L)'
;KEQLNPPTQTSAAPASPTPTPSINGAGITLDVVNASGRDGAAKAVLDGLAAKGFTRGKASTGTATEASSLAYAAGDADRAKALATYLGGVTPREDTSLSAGTMVLTIGSGWTAPSGLGPTAAPASSPAPSGSAAAPVDATGGGVSGPPPTALTELQGSGIPCVK
;
A
#
# COMPACT_ATOMS: atom_id res chain seq x y z
N LYS A 1 64.66 4.16 33.27
CA LYS A 1 64.40 4.26 31.82
C LYS A 1 62.98 3.79 31.56
N GLU A 2 62.07 4.72 31.64
CA GLU A 2 60.64 4.51 31.32
C GLU A 2 60.50 4.45 29.82
N GLN A 3 60.03 3.33 29.32
CA GLN A 3 59.54 3.19 27.96
C GLN A 3 58.09 3.65 27.96
N LEU A 4 57.86 4.83 27.44
CA LEU A 4 56.57 5.31 27.05
C LEU A 4 56.05 4.48 25.86
N ASN A 5 55.12 3.59 26.15
CA ASN A 5 54.40 2.84 25.15
C ASN A 5 53.40 3.81 24.52
N PRO A 6 53.42 4.07 23.19
CA PRO A 6 52.42 4.90 22.56
C PRO A 6 51.06 4.19 22.61
N PRO A 7 49.95 4.92 22.77
CA PRO A 7 48.64 4.32 22.77
C PRO A 7 48.39 3.72 21.38
N THR A 8 48.12 2.44 21.38
CA THR A 8 47.65 1.73 20.20
C THR A 8 46.34 2.37 19.74
N GLN A 9 46.40 3.09 18.66
CA GLN A 9 45.21 3.55 17.98
C GLN A 9 44.44 2.29 17.55
N THR A 10 43.38 2.03 18.27
CA THR A 10 42.37 1.06 17.81
C THR A 10 41.75 1.65 16.54
N SER A 11 42.28 1.20 15.43
CA SER A 11 41.65 1.46 14.12
C SER A 11 40.22 0.97 14.21
N ALA A 12 39.29 1.88 14.26
CA ALA A 12 37.89 1.57 14.14
C ALA A 12 37.73 0.83 12.80
N ALA A 13 37.49 -0.46 12.88
CA ALA A 13 37.11 -1.24 11.72
C ALA A 13 35.90 -0.55 11.08
N PRO A 14 35.87 -0.39 9.75
CA PRO A 14 34.68 0.12 9.08
C PRO A 14 33.52 -0.77 9.50
N ALA A 15 32.45 -0.13 10.01
CA ALA A 15 31.23 -0.84 10.38
C ALA A 15 30.82 -1.70 9.19
N SER A 16 30.93 -3.00 9.35
CA SER A 16 30.40 -3.93 8.37
C SER A 16 28.95 -3.55 8.14
N PRO A 17 28.49 -3.46 6.89
CA PRO A 17 27.09 -3.17 6.64
C PRO A 17 26.27 -4.21 7.42
N THR A 18 25.44 -3.74 8.32
CA THR A 18 24.51 -4.59 9.07
C THR A 18 23.81 -5.47 8.04
N PRO A 19 23.90 -6.81 8.13
CA PRO A 19 23.24 -7.66 7.15
C PRO A 19 21.77 -7.30 7.17
N THR A 20 21.26 -6.86 6.04
CA THR A 20 19.83 -6.65 5.85
C THR A 20 19.16 -7.98 6.20
N PRO A 21 18.25 -8.03 7.18
CA PRO A 21 17.67 -9.31 7.58
C PRO A 21 17.01 -9.94 6.36
N SER A 22 17.52 -11.07 5.94
CA SER A 22 16.94 -11.85 4.86
C SER A 22 15.66 -12.47 5.38
N ILE A 23 14.53 -11.90 4.98
CA ILE A 23 13.23 -12.49 5.26
C ILE A 23 12.92 -13.55 4.21
N ASN A 24 12.54 -14.73 4.67
CA ASN A 24 12.10 -15.81 3.80
C ASN A 24 10.60 -16.01 3.95
N GLY A 25 9.86 -15.58 2.93
CA GLY A 25 8.40 -15.69 2.87
C GLY A 25 7.88 -17.00 2.30
N ALA A 26 8.76 -17.96 1.95
CA ALA A 26 8.34 -19.21 1.33
C ALA A 26 7.33 -19.97 2.20
N GLY A 27 6.16 -20.25 1.63
CA GLY A 27 5.08 -20.97 2.31
C GLY A 27 4.27 -20.12 3.30
N ILE A 28 4.48 -18.80 3.33
CA ILE A 28 3.71 -17.88 4.17
C ILE A 28 2.78 -17.06 3.31
N THR A 29 1.49 -17.14 3.60
CA THR A 29 0.47 -16.26 3.05
C THR A 29 0.33 -15.01 3.92
N LEU A 30 0.50 -13.86 3.33
CA LEU A 30 0.43 -12.59 4.04
C LEU A 30 -0.82 -11.82 3.65
N ASP A 31 -1.70 -11.59 4.61
CA ASP A 31 -2.81 -10.67 4.50
C ASP A 31 -2.40 -9.29 5.04
N VAL A 32 -2.84 -8.23 4.41
CA VAL A 32 -2.52 -6.87 4.85
C VAL A 32 -3.79 -6.06 5.08
N VAL A 33 -3.90 -5.53 6.28
CA VAL A 33 -5.00 -4.66 6.70
C VAL A 33 -4.49 -3.22 6.74
N ASN A 34 -5.07 -2.37 5.92
CA ASN A 34 -4.76 -0.95 5.92
C ASN A 34 -5.58 -0.23 6.98
N ALA A 35 -4.96 0.12 8.07
CA ALA A 35 -5.52 0.95 9.13
C ALA A 35 -4.83 2.33 9.21
N SER A 36 -4.07 2.70 8.17
CA SER A 36 -3.34 3.96 8.11
C SER A 36 -4.15 5.13 7.57
N GLY A 37 -5.30 4.86 6.98
CA GLY A 37 -6.09 5.86 6.28
C GLY A 37 -5.52 6.32 4.93
N ARG A 38 -4.45 5.68 4.45
CA ARG A 38 -3.83 5.99 3.14
C ARG A 38 -4.29 4.98 2.11
N ASP A 39 -4.85 5.44 1.00
CA ASP A 39 -5.28 4.55 -0.06
C ASP A 39 -4.11 3.79 -0.69
N GLY A 40 -4.34 2.51 -0.96
CA GLY A 40 -3.36 1.67 -1.64
C GLY A 40 -2.17 1.18 -0.79
N ALA A 41 -2.04 1.62 0.48
CA ALA A 41 -0.92 1.23 1.33
C ALA A 41 -0.80 -0.28 1.51
N ALA A 42 -1.90 -0.97 1.79
CA ALA A 42 -1.91 -2.43 1.94
C ALA A 42 -1.46 -3.14 0.66
N LYS A 43 -1.93 -2.68 -0.49
CA LYS A 43 -1.56 -3.27 -1.78
C LYS A 43 -0.08 -3.09 -2.07
N ALA A 44 0.46 -1.90 -1.85
CA ALA A 44 1.87 -1.61 -2.09
C ALA A 44 2.79 -2.47 -1.23
N VAL A 45 2.44 -2.63 0.05
CA VAL A 45 3.19 -3.47 0.98
C VAL A 45 3.09 -4.95 0.59
N LEU A 46 1.90 -5.39 0.20
CA LEU A 46 1.69 -6.75 -0.24
C LEU A 46 2.50 -7.09 -1.50
N ASP A 47 2.54 -6.17 -2.46
CA ASP A 47 3.33 -6.31 -3.69
C ASP A 47 4.84 -6.35 -3.37
N GLY A 48 5.30 -5.48 -2.49
CA GLY A 48 6.71 -5.46 -2.06
C GLY A 48 7.14 -6.71 -1.30
N LEU A 49 6.27 -7.26 -0.45
CA LEU A 49 6.55 -8.49 0.28
C LEU A 49 6.42 -9.74 -0.62
N ALA A 50 5.52 -9.72 -1.60
CA ALA A 50 5.48 -10.78 -2.61
C ALA A 50 6.79 -10.88 -3.40
N ALA A 51 7.44 -9.76 -3.69
CA ALA A 51 8.78 -9.76 -4.28
C ALA A 51 9.87 -10.37 -3.38
N LYS A 52 9.59 -10.52 -2.08
CA LYS A 52 10.46 -11.18 -1.09
C LYS A 52 10.11 -12.66 -0.88
N GLY A 53 9.20 -13.19 -1.66
CA GLY A 53 8.82 -14.61 -1.61
C GLY A 53 7.60 -14.94 -0.76
N PHE A 54 6.90 -13.94 -0.22
CA PHE A 54 5.63 -14.17 0.46
C PHE A 54 4.51 -14.44 -0.54
N THR A 55 3.61 -15.35 -0.19
CA THR A 55 2.40 -15.55 -0.97
C THR A 55 1.44 -14.40 -0.69
N ARG A 56 0.93 -13.80 -1.76
CA ARG A 56 -0.05 -12.70 -1.65
C ARG A 56 -1.37 -13.22 -1.09
N GLY A 57 -1.76 -12.70 0.02
CA GLY A 57 -3.08 -12.88 0.60
C GLY A 57 -4.03 -11.75 0.22
N LYS A 58 -4.84 -11.32 1.16
CA LYS A 58 -5.84 -10.28 0.97
C LYS A 58 -5.30 -8.91 1.37
N ALA A 59 -5.66 -7.88 0.60
CA ALA A 59 -5.53 -6.50 1.00
C ALA A 59 -6.92 -6.00 1.41
N SER A 60 -7.05 -5.54 2.64
CA SER A 60 -8.31 -5.02 3.20
C SER A 60 -8.09 -3.71 3.92
N THR A 61 -9.17 -2.97 4.14
CA THR A 61 -9.16 -1.74 4.94
C THR A 61 -9.77 -2.07 6.30
N GLY A 62 -9.05 -1.70 7.35
CA GLY A 62 -9.50 -1.85 8.73
C GLY A 62 -9.81 -0.51 9.39
N THR A 63 -10.21 -0.56 10.65
CA THR A 63 -10.38 0.63 11.47
C THR A 63 -9.04 1.35 11.61
N ALA A 64 -9.05 2.67 11.41
CA ALA A 64 -7.84 3.48 11.54
C ALA A 64 -7.20 3.33 12.93
N THR A 65 -5.92 3.05 12.95
CA THR A 65 -5.11 2.94 14.17
C THR A 65 -3.73 3.54 13.93
N GLU A 66 -3.08 4.00 14.98
CA GLU A 66 -1.71 4.50 14.89
C GLU A 66 -0.69 3.36 14.92
N ALA A 67 -0.97 2.34 15.72
CA ALA A 67 -0.06 1.23 15.91
C ALA A 67 -0.15 0.22 14.76
N SER A 68 1.00 -0.32 14.39
CA SER A 68 1.10 -1.43 13.46
C SER A 68 1.39 -2.73 14.18
N SER A 69 0.76 -3.79 13.76
CA SER A 69 0.92 -5.11 14.35
C SER A 69 1.00 -6.21 13.29
N LEU A 70 1.69 -7.28 13.63
CA LEU A 70 1.81 -8.48 12.82
C LEU A 70 1.25 -9.65 13.60
N ALA A 71 0.05 -10.10 13.25
CA ALA A 71 -0.50 -11.33 13.81
C ALA A 71 0.07 -12.53 13.05
N TYR A 72 0.42 -13.59 13.76
CA TYR A 72 0.98 -14.80 13.18
C TYR A 72 0.39 -16.05 13.84
N ALA A 73 0.35 -17.14 13.09
CA ALA A 73 -0.09 -18.43 13.61
C ALA A 73 0.94 -19.06 14.53
N ALA A 74 0.47 -19.90 15.47
CA ALA A 74 1.35 -20.68 16.33
C ALA A 74 2.36 -21.48 15.49
N GLY A 75 3.65 -21.37 15.84
CA GLY A 75 4.75 -22.01 15.10
C GLY A 75 5.49 -21.12 14.10
N ASP A 76 4.98 -19.96 13.75
CA ASP A 76 5.62 -19.01 12.83
C ASP A 76 6.29 -17.83 13.54
N ALA A 77 6.50 -17.93 14.85
CA ALA A 77 7.02 -16.85 15.68
C ALA A 77 8.38 -16.30 15.21
N ASP A 78 9.30 -17.15 14.81
CA ASP A 78 10.63 -16.71 14.37
C ASP A 78 10.57 -15.96 13.05
N ARG A 79 9.73 -16.40 12.13
CA ARG A 79 9.48 -15.73 10.85
C ARG A 79 8.77 -14.40 11.06
N ALA A 80 7.79 -14.36 11.97
CA ALA A 80 7.09 -13.14 12.35
C ALA A 80 8.02 -12.11 12.97
N LYS A 81 8.94 -12.54 13.86
CA LYS A 81 9.96 -11.66 14.43
C LYS A 81 10.91 -11.10 13.37
N ALA A 82 11.39 -11.96 12.46
CA ALA A 82 12.25 -11.54 11.35
C ALA A 82 11.53 -10.51 10.46
N LEU A 83 10.28 -10.76 10.13
CA LEU A 83 9.45 -9.85 9.34
C LEU A 83 9.17 -8.55 10.07
N ALA A 84 8.84 -8.60 11.36
CA ALA A 84 8.62 -7.42 12.19
C ALA A 84 9.88 -6.54 12.30
N THR A 85 11.04 -7.16 12.42
CA THR A 85 12.35 -6.47 12.42
C THR A 85 12.62 -5.81 11.08
N TYR A 86 12.32 -6.50 9.99
CA TYR A 86 12.48 -5.96 8.64
C TYR A 86 11.53 -4.78 8.37
N LEU A 87 10.29 -4.88 8.82
CA LEU A 87 9.28 -3.84 8.63
C LEU A 87 9.52 -2.61 9.53
N GLY A 88 10.19 -2.78 10.65
CA GLY A 88 10.41 -1.73 11.63
C GLY A 88 9.11 -1.17 12.23
N GLY A 89 9.06 -1.04 13.54
CA GLY A 89 7.91 -0.42 14.21
C GLY A 89 6.62 -1.26 14.20
N VAL A 90 6.71 -2.55 13.91
CA VAL A 90 5.59 -3.48 13.91
C VAL A 90 5.71 -4.42 15.10
N THR A 91 4.65 -4.56 15.87
CA THR A 91 4.61 -5.46 17.04
C THR A 91 4.10 -6.83 16.64
N PRO A 92 4.91 -7.90 16.77
CA PRO A 92 4.44 -9.25 16.49
C PRO A 92 3.51 -9.73 17.61
N ARG A 93 2.39 -10.36 17.23
CA ARG A 93 1.42 -10.95 18.14
C ARG A 93 1.01 -12.34 17.65
N GLU A 94 0.99 -13.30 18.55
CA GLU A 94 0.46 -14.62 18.25
C GLU A 94 -1.07 -14.58 18.19
N ASP A 95 -1.64 -15.19 17.19
CA ASP A 95 -3.07 -15.35 17.01
C ASP A 95 -3.37 -16.82 16.65
N THR A 96 -3.93 -17.51 17.60
CA THR A 96 -4.25 -18.93 17.49
C THR A 96 -5.43 -19.23 16.56
N SER A 97 -6.14 -18.19 16.12
CA SER A 97 -7.21 -18.34 15.13
C SER A 97 -6.70 -18.40 13.70
N LEU A 98 -5.43 -18.03 13.49
CA LEU A 98 -4.80 -18.11 12.18
C LEU A 98 -4.32 -19.53 11.87
N SER A 99 -4.46 -19.92 10.63
CA SER A 99 -3.88 -21.17 10.13
C SER A 99 -2.36 -21.07 10.01
N ALA A 100 -1.67 -22.20 10.25
CA ALA A 100 -0.23 -22.26 10.07
C ALA A 100 0.19 -21.73 8.68
N GLY A 101 1.25 -20.93 8.64
CA GLY A 101 1.69 -20.28 7.41
C GLY A 101 0.87 -19.06 7.00
N THR A 102 -0.02 -18.56 7.84
CA THR A 102 -0.78 -17.32 7.59
C THR A 102 -0.35 -16.23 8.56
N MET A 103 -0.09 -15.05 8.03
CA MET A 103 0.21 -13.85 8.82
C MET A 103 -0.68 -12.71 8.39
N VAL A 104 -1.07 -11.87 9.35
CA VAL A 104 -1.89 -10.67 9.09
C VAL A 104 -1.12 -9.44 9.55
N LEU A 105 -0.74 -8.61 8.62
CA LEU A 105 -0.08 -7.33 8.89
C LEU A 105 -1.10 -6.21 8.92
N THR A 106 -1.24 -5.56 10.06
CA THR A 106 -2.03 -4.34 10.20
C THR A 106 -1.11 -3.13 10.13
N ILE A 107 -1.37 -2.23 9.19
CA ILE A 107 -0.57 -1.03 8.96
C ILE A 107 -1.30 0.16 9.58
N GLY A 108 -0.71 0.74 10.64
CA GLY A 108 -1.21 1.96 11.27
C GLY A 108 -0.70 3.24 10.61
N SER A 109 -1.26 4.37 10.99
CA SER A 109 -0.90 5.69 10.44
C SER A 109 0.52 6.13 10.83
N GLY A 110 1.02 5.68 11.98
CA GLY A 110 2.38 5.96 12.46
C GLY A 110 3.47 5.13 11.80
N TRP A 111 3.12 4.16 10.95
CA TRP A 111 4.10 3.29 10.33
C TRP A 111 4.70 3.90 9.06
N THR A 112 6.01 3.77 8.95
CA THR A 112 6.74 4.15 7.75
C THR A 112 7.25 2.89 7.06
N ALA A 113 6.90 2.71 5.80
CA ALA A 113 7.36 1.57 5.03
C ALA A 113 8.89 1.62 4.87
N PRO A 114 9.59 0.51 5.10
CA PRO A 114 11.00 0.41 4.77
C PRO A 114 11.21 0.57 3.25
N SER A 115 12.41 0.96 2.87
CA SER A 115 12.78 1.16 1.47
C SER A 115 12.42 -0.06 0.62
N GLY A 116 11.63 0.15 -0.42
CA GLY A 116 11.17 -0.90 -1.33
C GLY A 116 9.82 -1.55 -0.98
N LEU A 117 9.18 -1.16 0.12
CA LEU A 117 7.84 -1.62 0.50
C LEU A 117 6.79 -0.49 0.53
N GLY A 118 7.23 0.75 0.43
CA GLY A 118 6.30 1.86 0.31
C GLY A 118 5.57 1.81 -1.03
N PRO A 119 4.45 2.53 -1.15
CA PRO A 119 3.97 2.86 -2.46
C PRO A 119 5.18 3.48 -3.18
N THR A 120 5.73 2.75 -4.12
CA THR A 120 6.54 3.39 -5.14
C THR A 120 5.66 4.55 -5.55
N ALA A 121 6.10 5.79 -5.29
CA ALA A 121 5.42 6.91 -5.90
C ALA A 121 5.32 6.50 -7.36
N ALA A 122 4.19 5.96 -7.72
CA ALA A 122 3.86 5.81 -9.12
C ALA A 122 4.19 7.19 -9.65
N PRO A 123 5.05 7.32 -10.66
CA PRO A 123 5.29 8.60 -11.24
C PRO A 123 3.89 9.16 -11.36
N ALA A 124 3.63 10.24 -10.60
CA ALA A 124 2.30 10.77 -10.45
C ALA A 124 1.72 10.66 -11.85
N SER A 125 0.84 9.71 -12.04
CA SER A 125 0.05 9.68 -13.26
C SER A 125 -0.58 11.03 -13.15
N SER A 126 0.03 11.98 -13.79
CA SER A 126 -0.54 13.29 -14.01
C SER A 126 -2.01 12.99 -14.18
N PRO A 127 -2.89 13.51 -13.34
CA PRO A 127 -4.29 13.37 -13.64
C PRO A 127 -4.33 13.71 -15.11
N ALA A 128 -4.64 12.74 -15.93
CA ALA A 128 -4.86 13.00 -17.32
C ALA A 128 -5.79 14.18 -17.26
N PRO A 129 -5.46 15.32 -17.89
CA PRO A 129 -6.35 16.44 -17.90
C PRO A 129 -7.64 15.91 -18.51
N SER A 130 -8.55 15.48 -17.67
CA SER A 130 -9.95 15.31 -18.01
C SER A 130 -10.52 16.71 -18.04
N GLY A 131 -10.06 17.40 -18.98
CA GLY A 131 -10.43 18.69 -19.43
C GLY A 131 -9.89 18.71 -20.82
N SER A 132 -10.58 18.07 -21.74
CA SER A 132 -10.80 18.73 -22.98
C SER A 132 -11.38 20.07 -22.59
N ALA A 133 -10.53 21.03 -22.31
CA ALA A 133 -10.92 22.40 -22.47
C ALA A 133 -11.37 22.44 -23.93
N ALA A 134 -12.67 22.38 -24.11
CA ALA A 134 -13.25 22.83 -25.35
C ALA A 134 -12.61 24.17 -25.61
N ALA A 135 -11.78 24.24 -26.64
CA ALA A 135 -11.27 25.47 -27.12
C ALA A 135 -12.48 26.40 -27.23
N PRO A 136 -12.39 27.66 -26.79
CA PRO A 136 -13.47 28.58 -27.01
C PRO A 136 -13.74 28.59 -28.51
N VAL A 137 -14.85 28.04 -28.90
CA VAL A 137 -15.35 28.18 -30.26
C VAL A 137 -15.61 29.65 -30.46
N ASP A 138 -14.76 30.22 -31.29
CA ASP A 138 -14.93 31.58 -31.76
C ASP A 138 -16.37 31.72 -32.30
N ALA A 139 -17.19 32.50 -31.58
CA ALA A 139 -18.58 32.75 -31.95
C ALA A 139 -18.66 33.78 -33.06
N THR A 140 -17.76 33.76 -34.02
CA THR A 140 -17.79 34.63 -35.17
C THR A 140 -17.88 33.78 -36.43
N GLY A 141 -19.06 33.46 -36.81
CA GLY A 141 -19.25 32.88 -38.15
C GLY A 141 -20.41 31.90 -38.25
N GLY A 142 -21.52 32.39 -38.68
CA GLY A 142 -22.47 31.63 -39.46
C GLY A 142 -23.48 30.81 -38.69
N GLY A 143 -24.60 31.39 -38.37
CA GLY A 143 -25.78 30.62 -37.98
C GLY A 143 -26.12 29.59 -39.03
N VAL A 144 -25.99 28.34 -38.67
CA VAL A 144 -26.72 27.28 -39.29
C VAL A 144 -27.96 27.05 -38.43
N SER A 145 -29.06 27.67 -38.87
CA SER A 145 -30.39 27.28 -38.43
C SER A 145 -30.62 25.84 -38.88
N GLY A 146 -30.12 24.89 -38.10
CA GLY A 146 -30.53 23.51 -38.18
C GLY A 146 -31.86 23.37 -37.44
N PRO A 147 -32.81 22.60 -37.92
CA PRO A 147 -34.03 22.33 -37.16
C PRO A 147 -33.65 21.69 -35.82
N PRO A 148 -34.35 22.02 -34.73
CA PRO A 148 -34.05 21.40 -33.44
C PRO A 148 -34.20 19.90 -33.54
N PRO A 149 -33.35 19.15 -32.85
CA PRO A 149 -33.44 17.68 -32.87
C PRO A 149 -34.81 17.26 -32.32
N THR A 150 -35.56 16.56 -33.16
CA THR A 150 -36.91 16.07 -32.88
C THR A 150 -36.92 14.96 -31.81
N ALA A 151 -35.79 14.65 -31.21
CA ALA A 151 -35.63 13.55 -30.26
C ALA A 151 -36.14 13.83 -28.84
N LEU A 152 -36.58 15.00 -28.53
CA LEU A 152 -37.08 15.34 -27.18
C LEU A 152 -38.61 15.37 -27.06
N THR A 153 -39.32 15.08 -28.12
CA THR A 153 -40.78 15.14 -28.10
C THR A 153 -41.44 13.79 -27.77
N GLU A 154 -40.70 12.74 -27.68
CA GLU A 154 -41.24 11.40 -27.37
C GLU A 154 -41.19 10.99 -25.88
N LEU A 155 -40.80 11.88 -24.98
CA LEU A 155 -40.91 11.65 -23.54
C LEU A 155 -42.15 12.29 -22.92
N GLN A 156 -43.13 12.59 -23.71
CA GLN A 156 -44.45 12.90 -23.22
C GLN A 156 -45.18 11.59 -22.88
N GLY A 157 -45.10 11.28 -21.60
CA GLY A 157 -45.73 10.15 -20.97
C GLY A 157 -47.13 9.86 -21.39
N SER A 158 -47.32 8.78 -22.10
CA SER A 158 -48.58 8.11 -22.22
C SER A 158 -48.42 6.71 -21.73
N GLY A 159 -48.99 6.43 -20.58
CA GLY A 159 -49.27 5.06 -20.23
C GLY A 159 -48.60 4.52 -18.97
N ILE A 160 -48.89 5.12 -17.82
CA ILE A 160 -48.86 4.36 -16.59
C ILE A 160 -50.29 3.85 -16.38
N PRO A 161 -50.57 2.55 -16.59
CA PRO A 161 -51.85 2.01 -16.23
C PRO A 161 -51.96 1.98 -14.70
N CYS A 162 -52.93 2.68 -14.16
CA CYS A 162 -53.31 2.52 -12.77
C CYS A 162 -53.86 1.11 -12.59
N VAL A 163 -53.20 0.32 -11.78
CA VAL A 163 -53.72 -0.97 -11.30
C VAL A 163 -54.67 -0.66 -10.15
N LYS A 164 -55.88 -1.14 -10.33
CA LYS A 164 -56.96 -1.05 -9.36
C LYS A 164 -56.83 -2.18 -8.33
#